data_3266ab8c2667f6513eac3a0a224c9be7
#
_entry.id   3266ab8c2667f6513eac3a0a224c9be7
#
_cell.length_a   1.000
_cell.length_b   1.000
_cell.length_c   1.000
_cell.angle_alpha   90.00
_cell.angle_beta   90.00
_cell.angle_gamma   90.00
#
_symmetry.space_group_name_H-M   'P 1'
#
loop_
_entity.id
_entity.type
_entity.pdbx_description
1 polymer ?
#
loop_
_entity_poly.entity_id
_entity_poly.type
_entity_poly.pdbx_seq_one_letter_code
_entity_poly.pdbx_strand_id
1 'polypeptide(L)'
;MNSSFLYHAWGLYSLECTREEYKGNTIILHVQSKKPQKTCPKCGKCNLVKNGYRTRDFLGLPIGGKKIIIRMKVQRYKCKCDGCDYDQQENIPFATGSCSYTHRFAKHVVDLLRSMTLKDAAARLDISWDMVKEIHSRYLESHYSPPSLDGVECMSQNYYLFIINNFDYLLKIW
;
A
#
# COMPACT_ATOMS: atom_id res chain seq x y z
N MET A 1 10.52 -18.95 5.43
CA MET A 1 11.18 -17.62 5.65
C MET A 1 10.98 -17.16 7.09
N ASN A 2 11.99 -16.56 7.73
CA ASN A 2 11.91 -16.08 9.11
C ASN A 2 11.01 -14.83 9.20
N SER A 3 10.16 -14.74 10.23
CA SER A 3 9.27 -13.59 10.47
C SER A 3 10.01 -12.27 10.70
N SER A 4 11.21 -12.33 11.29
CA SER A 4 12.06 -11.17 11.47
C SER A 4 12.49 -10.60 10.12
N PHE A 5 12.85 -11.44 9.16
CA PHE A 5 13.20 -11.01 7.82
C PHE A 5 12.00 -10.38 7.08
N LEU A 6 10.81 -10.98 7.18
CA LEU A 6 9.58 -10.43 6.60
C LEU A 6 9.29 -9.01 7.13
N TYR A 7 9.49 -8.81 8.43
CA TYR A 7 9.30 -7.51 9.06
C TYR A 7 10.35 -6.49 8.57
N HIS A 8 11.64 -6.86 8.62
CA HIS A 8 12.72 -5.92 8.27
C HIS A 8 12.77 -5.61 6.78
N ALA A 9 12.44 -6.55 5.90
CA ALA A 9 12.43 -6.33 4.45
C ALA A 9 11.19 -5.54 4.00
N TRP A 10 9.99 -5.93 4.42
CA TRP A 10 8.73 -5.40 3.85
C TRP A 10 7.76 -4.79 4.87
N GLY A 11 8.08 -4.79 6.16
CA GLY A 11 7.17 -4.29 7.20
C GLY A 11 6.02 -5.24 7.52
N LEU A 12 6.16 -6.54 7.21
CA LEU A 12 5.13 -7.54 7.43
C LEU A 12 5.11 -8.00 8.90
N TYR A 13 4.41 -7.24 9.73
CA TYR A 13 4.29 -7.55 11.15
C TYR A 13 3.24 -8.62 11.40
N SER A 14 3.52 -9.57 12.32
CA SER A 14 2.62 -10.66 12.73
C SER A 14 2.13 -11.57 11.59
N LEU A 15 2.88 -11.63 10.49
CA LEU A 15 2.62 -12.52 9.38
C LEU A 15 3.65 -13.66 9.32
N GLU A 16 3.26 -14.74 8.69
CA GLU A 16 4.15 -15.86 8.33
C GLU A 16 4.09 -16.12 6.84
N CYS A 17 5.23 -16.50 6.27
CA CYS A 17 5.32 -16.98 4.90
C CYS A 17 5.07 -18.49 4.91
N THR A 18 4.01 -18.91 4.22
CA THR A 18 3.65 -20.34 4.10
C THR A 18 4.29 -21.01 2.89
N ARG A 19 4.55 -20.22 1.83
CA ARG A 19 5.12 -20.73 0.57
C ARG A 19 5.83 -19.61 -0.17
N GLU A 20 6.88 -19.96 -0.89
CA GLU A 20 7.62 -19.11 -1.81
C GLU A 20 7.53 -19.68 -3.22
N GLU A 21 7.27 -18.84 -4.21
CA GLU A 21 7.28 -19.21 -5.63
C GLU A 21 8.25 -18.30 -6.37
N TYR A 22 9.00 -18.91 -7.29
CA TYR A 22 9.97 -18.21 -8.13
C TYR A 22 9.53 -18.34 -9.59
N LYS A 23 9.15 -17.22 -10.22
CA LYS A 23 8.68 -17.17 -11.61
C LYS A 23 9.47 -16.13 -12.40
N GLY A 24 10.51 -16.58 -13.12
CA GLY A 24 11.38 -15.70 -13.87
C GLY A 24 12.00 -14.61 -12.99
N ASN A 25 11.69 -13.35 -13.28
CA ASN A 25 12.15 -12.19 -12.50
C ASN A 25 11.22 -11.78 -11.34
N THR A 26 10.32 -12.66 -10.93
CA THR A 26 9.33 -12.38 -9.87
C THR A 26 9.42 -13.43 -8.77
N ILE A 27 9.38 -12.97 -7.52
CA ILE A 27 9.25 -13.81 -6.33
C ILE A 27 7.87 -13.55 -5.73
N ILE A 28 7.09 -14.59 -5.51
CA ILE A 28 5.76 -14.52 -4.89
C ILE A 28 5.85 -15.13 -3.50
N LEU A 29 5.55 -14.33 -2.49
CA LEU A 29 5.53 -14.73 -1.09
C LEU A 29 4.09 -14.91 -0.64
N HIS A 30 3.69 -16.16 -0.36
CA HIS A 30 2.38 -16.46 0.20
C HIS A 30 2.42 -16.23 1.71
N VAL A 31 1.62 -15.28 2.19
CA VAL A 31 1.60 -14.90 3.61
C VAL A 31 0.19 -14.98 4.20
N GLN A 32 0.14 -15.25 5.50
CA GLN A 32 -1.08 -15.25 6.29
C GLN A 32 -0.81 -14.71 7.69
N SER A 33 -1.87 -14.32 8.40
CA SER A 33 -1.78 -13.86 9.79
C SER A 33 -1.42 -15.03 10.71
N LYS A 34 -0.40 -14.85 11.55
CA LYS A 34 0.01 -15.84 12.57
C LYS A 34 -1.03 -16.06 13.64
N LYS A 35 -1.70 -14.98 14.04
CA LYS A 35 -2.69 -15.00 15.12
C LYS A 35 -4.05 -14.64 14.56
N PRO A 36 -5.03 -15.57 14.59
CA PRO A 36 -6.39 -15.25 14.23
C PRO A 36 -6.96 -14.21 15.20
N GLN A 37 -7.80 -13.31 14.70
CA GLN A 37 -8.54 -12.37 15.50
C GLN A 37 -9.53 -13.15 16.39
N LYS A 38 -9.45 -12.97 17.70
CA LYS A 38 -10.29 -13.70 18.67
C LYS A 38 -11.46 -12.85 19.18
N THR A 39 -11.27 -11.55 19.28
CA THR A 39 -12.21 -10.61 19.89
C THR A 39 -12.88 -9.74 18.83
N CYS A 40 -14.18 -9.59 18.90
CA CYS A 40 -14.93 -8.73 18.00
C CYS A 40 -14.62 -7.25 18.31
N PRO A 41 -14.18 -6.44 17.34
CA PRO A 41 -13.90 -5.02 17.56
C PRO A 41 -15.15 -4.20 17.89
N LYS A 42 -16.34 -4.66 17.48
CA LYS A 42 -17.60 -3.95 17.68
C LYS A 42 -18.21 -4.19 19.05
N CYS A 43 -18.28 -5.43 19.51
CA CYS A 43 -18.94 -5.76 20.78
C CYS A 43 -17.98 -6.22 21.89
N GLY A 44 -16.69 -6.35 21.62
CA GLY A 44 -15.66 -6.77 22.59
C GLY A 44 -15.72 -8.26 23.01
N LYS A 45 -16.70 -9.04 22.55
CA LYS A 45 -16.88 -10.44 22.94
C LYS A 45 -16.02 -11.39 22.07
N CYS A 46 -15.62 -12.52 22.66
CA CYS A 46 -14.80 -13.55 21.98
C CYS A 46 -15.67 -14.55 21.20
N ASN A 47 -16.55 -14.09 20.31
CA ASN A 47 -17.43 -14.95 19.53
C ASN A 47 -17.30 -14.68 18.01
N LEU A 48 -16.04 -14.52 17.55
CA LEU A 48 -15.74 -14.40 16.14
C LEU A 48 -15.54 -15.76 15.48
N VAL A 49 -16.20 -15.96 14.34
CA VAL A 49 -16.01 -17.13 13.49
C VAL A 49 -15.43 -16.71 12.15
N LYS A 50 -14.64 -17.60 11.54
CA LYS A 50 -14.13 -17.39 10.18
C LYS A 50 -15.30 -17.46 9.18
N ASN A 51 -15.43 -16.44 8.35
CA ASN A 51 -16.46 -16.33 7.31
C ASN A 51 -15.82 -16.19 5.92
N GLY A 52 -15.05 -17.22 5.52
CA GLY A 52 -14.33 -17.22 4.26
C GLY A 52 -13.04 -16.40 4.28
N TYR A 53 -12.37 -16.35 3.15
CA TYR A 53 -11.17 -15.55 2.92
C TYR A 53 -11.11 -15.09 1.46
N ARG A 54 -10.29 -14.09 1.19
CA ARG A 54 -9.88 -13.73 -0.17
C ARG A 54 -8.36 -13.61 -0.26
N THR A 55 -7.83 -13.80 -1.45
CA THR A 55 -6.41 -13.58 -1.72
C THR A 55 -6.23 -12.18 -2.31
N ARG A 56 -5.24 -11.44 -1.80
CA ARG A 56 -4.82 -10.14 -2.32
C ARG A 56 -3.33 -10.14 -2.59
N ASP A 57 -2.94 -9.54 -3.70
CA ASP A 57 -1.55 -9.37 -4.10
C ASP A 57 -1.11 -7.93 -3.82
N PHE A 58 0.09 -7.78 -3.26
CA PHE A 58 0.70 -6.50 -2.96
C PHE A 58 2.12 -6.45 -3.51
N LEU A 59 2.50 -5.33 -4.11
CA LEU A 59 3.88 -5.07 -4.49
C LEU A 59 4.72 -4.78 -3.24
N GLY A 60 5.81 -5.52 -3.07
CA GLY A 60 6.82 -5.31 -2.05
C GLY A 60 8.09 -4.69 -2.63
N LEU A 61 8.99 -4.25 -1.76
CA LEU A 61 10.32 -3.79 -2.17
C LEU A 61 11.03 -4.87 -2.98
N PRO A 62 11.62 -4.54 -4.14
CA PRO A 62 12.37 -5.50 -4.94
C PRO A 62 13.63 -5.98 -4.20
N ILE A 63 14.03 -7.21 -4.44
CA ILE A 63 15.27 -7.80 -3.90
C ILE A 63 16.11 -8.34 -5.04
N GLY A 64 17.37 -7.93 -5.11
CA GLY A 64 18.31 -8.40 -6.12
C GLY A 64 17.82 -8.13 -7.57
N GLY A 65 17.11 -7.02 -7.78
CA GLY A 65 16.51 -6.68 -9.07
C GLY A 65 15.21 -7.45 -9.40
N LYS A 66 14.77 -8.38 -8.54
CA LYS A 66 13.56 -9.17 -8.75
C LYS A 66 12.34 -8.47 -8.15
N LYS A 67 11.23 -8.49 -8.88
CA LYS A 67 9.92 -8.01 -8.43
C LYS A 67 9.38 -8.91 -7.32
N ILE A 68 8.89 -8.32 -6.24
CA ILE A 68 8.30 -9.05 -5.12
C ILE A 68 6.79 -8.85 -5.12
N ILE A 69 6.06 -9.96 -5.11
CA ILE A 69 4.60 -9.99 -4.92
C ILE A 69 4.33 -10.67 -3.58
N ILE A 70 3.68 -9.94 -2.69
CA ILE A 70 3.21 -10.46 -1.40
C ILE A 70 1.77 -10.87 -1.59
N ARG A 71 1.52 -12.17 -1.66
CA ARG A 71 0.20 -12.77 -1.82
C ARG A 71 -0.37 -13.11 -0.46
N MET A 72 -1.25 -12.27 0.05
CA MET A 72 -1.84 -12.45 1.38
C MET A 72 -3.20 -13.14 1.29
N LYS A 73 -3.36 -14.17 2.12
CA LYS A 73 -4.65 -14.78 2.42
C LYS A 73 -5.32 -13.94 3.52
N VAL A 74 -6.25 -13.05 3.12
CA VAL A 74 -6.98 -12.14 4.01
C VAL A 74 -8.21 -12.84 4.54
N GLN A 75 -8.26 -13.10 5.83
CA GLN A 75 -9.37 -13.78 6.48
C GLN A 75 -10.54 -12.82 6.72
N ARG A 76 -11.78 -13.28 6.51
CA ARG A 76 -13.00 -12.59 6.90
C ARG A 76 -13.54 -13.19 8.19
N TYR A 77 -14.03 -12.33 9.07
CA TYR A 77 -14.59 -12.71 10.36
C TYR A 77 -16.01 -12.17 10.53
N LYS A 78 -16.89 -13.01 11.09
CA LYS A 78 -18.26 -12.65 11.44
C LYS A 78 -18.47 -12.86 12.95
N CYS A 79 -19.14 -11.92 13.60
CA CYS A 79 -19.55 -12.07 14.99
C CYS A 79 -20.86 -12.86 15.08
N LYS A 80 -20.93 -13.78 16.05
CA LYS A 80 -22.14 -14.56 16.35
C LYS A 80 -22.88 -14.10 17.63
N CYS A 81 -22.54 -12.92 18.16
CA CYS A 81 -23.26 -12.39 19.31
C CYS A 81 -24.58 -11.78 18.85
N ASP A 82 -25.65 -12.01 19.64
CA ASP A 82 -26.94 -11.39 19.40
C ASP A 82 -26.82 -9.87 19.43
N GLY A 83 -27.41 -9.20 18.40
CA GLY A 83 -27.32 -7.76 18.21
C GLY A 83 -26.00 -7.22 17.66
N CYS A 84 -25.07 -8.09 17.25
CA CYS A 84 -23.82 -7.68 16.62
C CYS A 84 -23.75 -8.12 15.16
N ASP A 85 -23.73 -7.16 14.23
CA ASP A 85 -23.70 -7.34 12.78
C ASP A 85 -22.27 -7.26 12.20
N TYR A 86 -21.21 -7.42 13.02
CA TYR A 86 -19.85 -7.36 12.54
C TYR A 86 -19.55 -8.49 11.57
N ASP A 87 -19.22 -8.15 10.31
CA ASP A 87 -18.78 -9.06 9.26
C ASP A 87 -17.76 -8.35 8.38
N GLN A 88 -16.48 -8.43 8.74
CA GLN A 88 -15.40 -7.71 8.08
C GLN A 88 -14.16 -8.57 7.88
N GLN A 89 -13.27 -8.09 6.98
CA GLN A 89 -11.97 -8.67 6.77
C GLN A 89 -11.01 -8.23 7.88
N GLU A 90 -10.00 -9.07 8.14
CA GLU A 90 -8.91 -8.71 9.01
C GLU A 90 -8.16 -7.46 8.49
N ASN A 91 -7.62 -6.68 9.42
CA ASN A 91 -6.82 -5.52 9.07
C ASN A 91 -5.50 -5.93 8.43
N ILE A 92 -5.08 -5.17 7.42
CA ILE A 92 -3.81 -5.34 6.70
C ILE A 92 -2.87 -4.21 7.14
N PRO A 93 -1.92 -4.45 8.07
CA PRO A 93 -1.16 -3.37 8.70
C PRO A 93 -0.07 -2.75 7.81
N PHE A 94 0.26 -3.39 6.68
CA PHE A 94 1.34 -2.98 5.79
C PHE A 94 0.86 -2.30 4.48
N ALA A 95 -0.45 -2.16 4.31
CA ALA A 95 -1.06 -1.51 3.15
C ALA A 95 -2.33 -0.75 3.56
N THR A 96 -2.66 0.34 2.88
CA THR A 96 -3.84 1.16 3.17
C THR A 96 -4.98 0.85 2.23
N GLY A 97 -6.17 0.56 2.79
CA GLY A 97 -7.41 0.42 2.04
C GLY A 97 -7.34 -0.57 0.86
N SER A 98 -7.64 -0.11 -0.35
CA SER A 98 -7.64 -0.91 -1.57
C SER A 98 -6.27 -1.01 -2.27
N CYS A 99 -5.23 -0.32 -1.78
CA CYS A 99 -3.92 -0.32 -2.42
C CYS A 99 -3.36 -1.72 -2.66
N SER A 100 -2.71 -1.91 -3.82
CA SER A 100 -2.03 -3.14 -4.22
C SER A 100 -0.51 -3.09 -4.00
N TYR A 101 -0.05 -2.27 -3.06
CA TYR A 101 1.36 -2.12 -2.70
C TYR A 101 1.53 -1.90 -1.21
N THR A 102 2.73 -2.22 -0.69
CA THR A 102 3.08 -2.01 0.72
C THR A 102 3.48 -0.56 0.98
N HIS A 103 3.32 -0.08 2.21
CA HIS A 103 3.79 1.25 2.63
C HIS A 103 5.28 1.46 2.35
N ARG A 104 6.11 0.41 2.52
CA ARG A 104 7.55 0.50 2.21
C ARG A 104 7.82 0.62 0.72
N PHE A 105 7.03 -0.06 -0.11
CA PHE A 105 7.12 0.10 -1.56
C PHE A 105 6.74 1.52 -1.97
N ALA A 106 5.65 2.06 -1.43
CA ALA A 106 5.25 3.44 -1.69
C ALA A 106 6.35 4.45 -1.33
N LYS A 107 6.95 4.29 -0.14
CA LYS A 107 8.08 5.13 0.28
C LYS A 107 9.26 5.02 -0.69
N HIS A 108 9.61 3.81 -1.14
CA HIS A 108 10.69 3.61 -2.09
C HIS A 108 10.41 4.30 -3.44
N VAL A 109 9.18 4.25 -3.93
CA VAL A 109 8.77 4.98 -5.15
C VAL A 109 8.99 6.49 -4.95
N VAL A 110 8.54 7.06 -3.83
CA VAL A 110 8.73 8.48 -3.53
C VAL A 110 10.22 8.85 -3.44
N ASP A 111 11.05 8.00 -2.83
CA ASP A 111 12.50 8.23 -2.74
C ASP A 111 13.16 8.23 -4.13
N LEU A 112 12.72 7.37 -5.06
CA LEU A 112 13.19 7.36 -6.44
C LEU A 112 12.80 8.65 -7.18
N LEU A 113 11.60 9.16 -6.95
CA LEU A 113 11.11 10.38 -7.60
C LEU A 113 11.88 11.65 -7.22
N ARG A 114 12.73 11.62 -6.21
CA ARG A 114 13.67 12.71 -5.89
C ARG A 114 14.77 12.89 -6.96
N SER A 115 15.05 11.85 -7.71
CA SER A 115 16.18 11.84 -8.68
C SER A 115 15.79 11.47 -10.09
N MET A 116 14.54 11.02 -10.32
CA MET A 116 14.08 10.60 -11.66
C MET A 116 12.63 10.99 -11.92
N THR A 117 12.22 10.95 -13.18
CA THR A 117 10.84 11.23 -13.60
C THR A 117 9.88 10.09 -13.20
N LEU A 118 8.57 10.39 -13.15
CA LEU A 118 7.52 9.37 -12.94
C LEU A 118 7.63 8.23 -13.96
N LYS A 119 7.94 8.55 -15.22
CA LYS A 119 8.06 7.57 -16.30
C LYS A 119 9.28 6.66 -16.10
N ASP A 120 10.42 7.22 -15.70
CA ASP A 120 11.63 6.44 -15.46
C ASP A 120 11.48 5.54 -14.24
N ALA A 121 10.84 6.04 -13.17
CA ALA A 121 10.53 5.25 -11.98
C ALA A 121 9.60 4.08 -12.31
N ALA A 122 8.57 4.30 -13.14
CA ALA A 122 7.66 3.26 -13.60
C ALA A 122 8.41 2.18 -14.40
N ALA A 123 9.24 2.57 -15.35
CA ALA A 123 10.06 1.66 -16.15
C ALA A 123 11.05 0.87 -15.28
N ARG A 124 11.73 1.54 -14.33
CA ARG A 124 12.70 0.91 -13.42
C ARG A 124 12.09 -0.13 -12.51
N LEU A 125 10.86 0.08 -12.03
CA LEU A 125 10.16 -0.81 -11.12
C LEU A 125 9.25 -1.82 -11.81
N ASP A 126 9.15 -1.76 -13.13
CA ASP A 126 8.23 -2.59 -13.93
C ASP A 126 6.79 -2.49 -13.42
N ILE A 127 6.29 -1.26 -13.28
CA ILE A 127 4.91 -0.95 -12.88
C ILE A 127 4.30 0.09 -13.82
N SER A 128 2.98 0.26 -13.75
CA SER A 128 2.30 1.27 -14.56
C SER A 128 2.65 2.69 -14.09
N TRP A 129 2.70 3.63 -15.02
CA TRP A 129 2.86 5.05 -14.73
C TRP A 129 1.73 5.58 -13.82
N ASP A 130 0.49 5.10 -14.02
CA ASP A 130 -0.65 5.48 -13.18
C ASP A 130 -0.45 5.09 -11.71
N MET A 131 0.16 3.93 -11.45
CA MET A 131 0.47 3.50 -10.09
C MET A 131 1.51 4.41 -9.43
N VAL A 132 2.56 4.80 -10.17
CA VAL A 132 3.57 5.74 -9.66
C VAL A 132 2.91 7.09 -9.35
N LYS A 133 2.06 7.59 -10.26
CA LYS A 133 1.29 8.82 -10.06
C LYS A 133 0.38 8.74 -8.85
N GLU A 134 -0.37 7.65 -8.68
CA GLU A 134 -1.24 7.43 -7.52
C GLU A 134 -0.45 7.47 -6.21
N ILE A 135 0.67 6.75 -6.14
CA ILE A 135 1.53 6.71 -4.95
C ILE A 135 2.03 8.12 -4.63
N HIS A 136 2.50 8.85 -5.63
CA HIS A 136 3.01 10.20 -5.46
C HIS A 136 1.92 11.19 -5.01
N SER A 137 0.75 11.18 -5.64
CA SER A 137 -0.38 12.03 -5.25
C SER A 137 -0.80 11.78 -3.80
N ARG A 138 -0.93 10.53 -3.39
CA ARG A 138 -1.25 10.18 -2.00
C ARG A 138 -0.18 10.64 -1.00
N TYR A 139 1.09 10.57 -1.39
CA TYR A 139 2.17 11.10 -0.56
C TYR A 139 2.06 12.61 -0.39
N LEU A 140 1.83 13.34 -1.48
CA LEU A 140 1.66 14.79 -1.44
C LEU A 140 0.46 15.20 -0.60
N GLU A 141 -0.71 14.58 -0.81
CA GLU A 141 -1.92 14.84 -0.03
C GLU A 141 -1.74 14.59 1.47
N SER A 142 -0.91 13.63 1.85
CA SER A 142 -0.66 13.29 3.26
C SER A 142 0.38 14.17 3.95
N HIS A 143 1.26 14.84 3.19
CA HIS A 143 2.38 15.61 3.73
C HIS A 143 2.27 17.11 3.50
N TYR A 144 1.44 17.53 2.56
CA TYR A 144 1.27 18.94 2.21
C TYR A 144 -0.22 19.30 2.21
N SER A 145 -0.55 20.40 2.85
CA SER A 145 -1.86 21.02 2.69
C SER A 145 -1.97 21.62 1.29
N PRO A 146 -3.15 21.59 0.65
CA PRO A 146 -3.34 22.31 -0.60
C PRO A 146 -2.98 23.80 -0.39
N PRO A 147 -2.28 24.43 -1.35
CA PRO A 147 -1.92 25.84 -1.24
C PRO A 147 -3.18 26.69 -1.12
N SER A 148 -3.18 27.66 -0.18
CA SER A 148 -4.22 28.69 -0.17
C SER A 148 -4.05 29.55 -1.42
N LEU A 149 -5.16 29.74 -2.13
CA LEU A 149 -5.24 30.64 -3.28
C LEU A 149 -5.84 31.99 -2.89
N ASP A 150 -5.96 32.27 -1.58
CA ASP A 150 -6.46 33.55 -1.06
C ASP A 150 -5.55 34.68 -1.52
N GLY A 151 -6.14 35.69 -2.17
CA GLY A 151 -5.41 36.85 -2.73
C GLY A 151 -4.81 36.65 -4.12
N VAL A 152 -5.06 35.50 -4.78
CA VAL A 152 -4.68 35.31 -6.19
C VAL A 152 -5.74 35.93 -7.08
N GLU A 153 -5.44 37.08 -7.68
CA GLU A 153 -6.37 37.80 -8.55
C GLU A 153 -6.45 37.26 -9.97
N CYS A 154 -5.40 36.58 -10.45
CA CYS A 154 -5.35 36.04 -11.81
C CYS A 154 -4.44 34.81 -11.89
N MET A 155 -4.91 33.74 -12.52
CA MET A 155 -4.09 32.61 -12.92
C MET A 155 -4.26 32.30 -14.40
N SER A 156 -3.16 32.10 -15.12
CA SER A 156 -3.25 31.61 -16.50
C SER A 156 -3.80 30.16 -16.47
N GLN A 157 -4.59 29.79 -17.48
CA GLN A 157 -5.16 28.46 -17.62
C GLN A 157 -4.10 27.36 -17.62
N ASN A 158 -2.91 27.66 -18.15
CA ASN A 158 -1.75 26.77 -18.11
C ASN A 158 -1.17 26.61 -16.69
N TYR A 159 -1.21 27.64 -15.88
CA TYR A 159 -0.75 27.59 -14.47
C TYR A 159 -1.70 26.83 -13.58
N TYR A 160 -3.01 26.94 -13.82
CA TYR A 160 -4.03 26.19 -13.10
C TYR A 160 -3.95 24.69 -13.40
N LEU A 161 -3.82 24.31 -14.67
CA LEU A 161 -3.56 22.93 -15.10
C LEU A 161 -2.20 22.43 -14.61
N PHE A 162 -1.20 23.29 -14.51
CA PHE A 162 0.11 22.98 -13.97
C PHE A 162 0.07 22.73 -12.47
N ILE A 163 -0.66 23.51 -11.68
CA ILE A 163 -0.85 23.28 -10.24
C ILE A 163 -1.68 22.02 -9.99
N ILE A 164 -2.78 21.80 -10.72
CA ILE A 164 -3.65 20.61 -10.52
C ILE A 164 -3.00 19.32 -11.03
N ASN A 165 -2.25 19.39 -12.16
CA ASN A 165 -1.66 18.20 -12.78
C ASN A 165 -0.18 17.99 -12.45
N ASN A 166 0.53 19.01 -11.94
CA ASN A 166 1.98 18.99 -11.74
C ASN A 166 2.40 19.72 -10.45
N PHE A 167 1.80 19.37 -9.32
CA PHE A 167 2.39 19.72 -8.02
C PHE A 167 3.86 19.26 -7.92
N ASP A 168 4.27 18.37 -8.81
CA ASP A 168 5.60 17.76 -8.92
C ASP A 168 6.71 18.66 -9.45
N TYR A 169 6.37 19.70 -10.21
CA TYR A 169 7.40 20.54 -10.85
C TYR A 169 7.87 21.71 -9.97
N LEU A 170 7.07 22.16 -9.02
CA LEU A 170 7.48 23.25 -8.13
C LEU A 170 8.55 22.81 -7.10
N LEU A 171 8.67 21.52 -6.80
CA LEU A 171 9.71 20.98 -5.93
C LEU A 171 11.07 20.74 -6.61
N LYS A 172 11.17 20.92 -7.93
CA LYS A 172 12.43 20.79 -8.68
C LYS A 172 13.12 22.10 -9.02
N ILE A 173 12.57 23.24 -8.62
CA ILE A 173 13.14 24.58 -8.90
C ILE A 173 13.69 25.23 -7.61
N TRP A 174 13.75 24.49 -6.49
CA TRP A 174 14.47 24.90 -5.27
C TRP A 174 15.46 23.85 -4.84
#